data_5c6cd87878f19b231812bfec657ead47
#
_entry.id   5c6cd87878f19b231812bfec657ead47
#
_cell.length_a   1.000
_cell.length_b   1.000
_cell.length_c   1.000
_cell.angle_alpha   90.00
_cell.angle_beta   90.00
_cell.angle_gamma   90.00
#
_symmetry.space_group_name_H-M   'P 1'
#
loop_
_entity.id
_entity.type
_entity.pdbx_description
1 polymer ?
#
loop_
_entity_poly.entity_id
_entity_poly.type
_entity_poly.pdbx_seq_one_letter_code
_entity_poly.pdbx_strand_id
1 'polypeptide(L)'
;MRPDIYRVKEIGSGYLAIMAKPVSGEFIEEEFQGIAREGINKIVSLLEPHEEYAVGLSKEADLSNRNGIEFVSHPIVDRGLPSSVPKFCSFISSTHAGIQSGINTVVHCRAGIGRAGIVVASVLVRSGMDAEPAFELVSEKRGVSVPDTEEQLNWVVAHQKALREAT
;
A
#
# COMPACT_ATOMS: atom_id res chain seq x y z
N MET A 1 0.56 -22.38 1.02
CA MET A 1 0.29 -21.22 1.89
C MET A 1 -0.21 -20.06 1.06
N ARG A 2 -1.26 -19.40 1.50
CA ARG A 2 -1.90 -18.30 0.77
C ARG A 2 -1.78 -17.02 1.60
N PRO A 3 -1.14 -15.96 1.08
CA PRO A 3 -1.05 -14.69 1.80
C PRO A 3 -2.41 -14.00 1.93
N ASP A 4 -2.59 -13.26 3.02
CA ASP A 4 -3.82 -12.49 3.26
C ASP A 4 -3.76 -11.15 2.53
N ILE A 5 -4.22 -11.13 1.30
CA ILE A 5 -4.29 -9.95 0.46
C ILE A 5 -5.74 -9.51 0.34
N TYR A 6 -6.01 -8.26 0.68
CA TYR A 6 -7.36 -7.71 0.67
C TYR A 6 -7.50 -6.76 -0.51
N ARG A 7 -8.24 -7.19 -1.54
CA ARG A 7 -8.53 -6.33 -2.68
C ARG A 7 -9.49 -5.24 -2.26
N VAL A 8 -9.13 -4.00 -2.54
CA VAL A 8 -9.93 -2.83 -2.17
C VAL A 8 -10.79 -2.36 -3.33
N LYS A 9 -10.20 -2.17 -4.50
CA LYS A 9 -10.95 -1.66 -5.65
C LYS A 9 -10.22 -1.91 -6.97
N GLU A 10 -10.99 -2.20 -8.02
CA GLU A 10 -10.50 -2.17 -9.38
C GLU A 10 -10.43 -0.72 -9.87
N ILE A 11 -9.32 -0.36 -10.51
CA ILE A 11 -9.09 0.97 -11.07
C ILE A 11 -8.55 0.77 -12.49
N GLY A 12 -9.35 1.13 -13.49
CA GLY A 12 -8.99 0.83 -14.88
C GLY A 12 -8.86 -0.67 -15.09
N SER A 13 -7.73 -1.14 -15.60
CA SER A 13 -7.50 -2.55 -15.86
C SER A 13 -6.74 -3.28 -14.76
N GLY A 14 -6.35 -2.61 -13.69
CA GLY A 14 -5.69 -3.22 -12.53
C GLY A 14 -6.52 -3.10 -11.27
N TYR A 15 -5.95 -3.56 -10.14
CA TYR A 15 -6.60 -3.41 -8.85
C TYR A 15 -5.62 -2.96 -7.77
N LEU A 16 -6.19 -2.33 -6.75
CA LEU A 16 -5.50 -1.87 -5.55
C LEU A 16 -5.83 -2.81 -4.40
N ALA A 17 -4.81 -3.25 -3.68
CA ALA A 17 -4.96 -4.14 -2.53
C ALA A 17 -4.12 -3.66 -1.34
N ILE A 18 -4.47 -4.16 -0.17
CA ILE A 18 -3.79 -3.86 1.08
C ILE A 18 -3.48 -5.17 1.82
N MET A 19 -2.37 -5.21 2.54
CA MET A 19 -2.01 -6.37 3.37
C MET A 19 -1.14 -5.94 4.55
N ALA A 20 -1.07 -6.78 5.58
CA ALA A 20 -0.04 -6.65 6.60
C ALA A 20 1.31 -7.01 5.96
N LYS A 21 2.42 -6.77 6.65
CA LYS A 21 3.73 -7.15 6.12
C LYS A 21 3.74 -8.62 5.72
N PRO A 22 4.45 -8.99 4.64
CA PRO A 22 4.61 -10.40 4.28
C PRO A 22 5.16 -11.23 5.44
N VAL A 23 4.77 -12.49 5.49
CA VAL A 23 5.26 -13.43 6.50
C VAL A 23 6.73 -13.73 6.21
N SER A 24 7.60 -13.48 7.19
CA SER A 24 9.03 -13.74 7.08
C SER A 24 9.40 -15.06 7.77
N GLY A 25 10.69 -15.39 7.77
CA GLY A 25 11.20 -16.58 8.41
C GLY A 25 11.34 -17.75 7.45
N GLU A 26 11.11 -18.96 7.95
CA GLU A 26 11.34 -20.20 7.21
C GLU A 26 10.59 -20.28 5.88
N PHE A 27 9.38 -19.74 5.82
CA PHE A 27 8.52 -19.85 4.63
C PHE A 27 8.45 -18.56 3.81
N ILE A 28 9.47 -17.70 3.91
CA ILE A 28 9.45 -16.41 3.22
C ILE A 28 9.39 -16.56 1.69
N GLU A 29 10.06 -17.55 1.13
CA GLU A 29 10.03 -17.78 -0.31
C GLU A 29 8.64 -18.17 -0.79
N GLU A 30 7.98 -19.06 -0.07
CA GLU A 30 6.61 -19.48 -0.36
C GLU A 30 5.62 -18.32 -0.26
N GLU A 31 5.85 -17.40 0.68
CA GLU A 31 5.02 -16.21 0.83
C GLU A 31 5.06 -15.36 -0.45
N PHE A 32 6.26 -15.07 -0.97
CA PHE A 32 6.39 -14.25 -2.19
C PHE A 32 5.90 -14.98 -3.45
N GLN A 33 6.06 -16.29 -3.51
CA GLN A 33 5.46 -17.10 -4.57
C GLN A 33 3.93 -17.01 -4.50
N GLY A 34 3.36 -17.05 -3.29
CA GLY A 34 1.93 -16.91 -3.07
C GLY A 34 1.40 -15.55 -3.49
N ILE A 35 2.14 -14.48 -3.18
CA ILE A 35 1.76 -13.12 -3.60
C ILE A 35 1.71 -13.04 -5.13
N ALA A 36 2.71 -13.60 -5.81
CA ALA A 36 2.74 -13.64 -7.27
C ALA A 36 1.54 -14.43 -7.84
N ARG A 37 1.20 -15.56 -7.23
CA ARG A 37 0.05 -16.38 -7.67
C ARG A 37 -1.30 -15.67 -7.52
N GLU A 38 -1.41 -14.73 -6.57
CA GLU A 38 -2.63 -13.93 -6.42
C GLU A 38 -2.75 -12.85 -7.51
N GLY A 39 -1.80 -12.76 -8.41
CA GLY A 39 -1.84 -11.83 -9.53
C GLY A 39 -1.25 -10.46 -9.25
N ILE A 40 -0.53 -10.30 -8.15
CA ILE A 40 0.13 -9.04 -7.79
C ILE A 40 1.33 -8.82 -8.72
N ASN A 41 1.40 -7.62 -9.31
CA ASN A 41 2.49 -7.20 -10.19
C ASN A 41 3.45 -6.24 -9.49
N LYS A 42 3.01 -5.58 -8.42
CA LYS A 42 3.79 -4.57 -7.71
C LYS A 42 3.51 -4.60 -6.22
N ILE A 43 4.57 -4.60 -5.41
CA ILE A 43 4.48 -4.45 -3.96
C ILE A 43 5.04 -3.08 -3.58
N VAL A 44 4.28 -2.33 -2.80
CA VAL A 44 4.73 -1.09 -2.18
C VAL A 44 4.93 -1.35 -0.68
N SER A 45 6.17 -1.20 -0.22
CA SER A 45 6.51 -1.29 1.21
C SER A 45 6.68 0.11 1.78
N LEU A 46 6.04 0.35 2.92
CA LEU A 46 6.14 1.62 3.64
C LEU A 46 7.04 1.53 4.86
N LEU A 47 7.73 0.40 5.02
CA LEU A 47 8.63 0.16 6.14
C LEU A 47 9.91 0.99 6.01
N GLU A 48 10.41 1.49 7.13
CA GLU A 48 11.73 2.08 7.18
C GLU A 48 12.79 0.96 7.18
N PRO A 49 14.05 1.24 6.76
CA PRO A 49 15.08 0.19 6.68
C PRO A 49 15.32 -0.57 7.98
N HIS A 50 15.28 0.11 9.13
CA HIS A 50 15.46 -0.58 10.42
C HIS A 50 14.29 -1.50 10.76
N GLU A 51 13.07 -1.17 10.32
CA GLU A 51 11.91 -2.03 10.48
C GLU A 51 12.03 -3.28 9.59
N GLU A 52 12.44 -3.11 8.34
CA GLU A 52 12.65 -4.23 7.42
C GLU A 52 13.60 -5.26 8.03
N TYR A 53 14.70 -4.78 8.60
CA TYR A 53 15.66 -5.64 9.27
C TYR A 53 15.02 -6.33 10.49
N ALA A 54 14.33 -5.57 11.33
CA ALA A 54 13.73 -6.08 12.57
C ALA A 54 12.66 -7.15 12.32
N VAL A 55 11.92 -7.05 11.22
CA VAL A 55 10.84 -8.00 10.89
C VAL A 55 11.26 -9.06 9.87
N GLY A 56 12.55 -9.13 9.55
CA GLY A 56 13.08 -10.19 8.67
C GLY A 56 12.76 -10.01 7.19
N LEU A 57 12.57 -8.77 6.72
CA LEU A 57 12.22 -8.46 5.34
C LEU A 57 13.32 -7.75 4.55
N SER A 58 14.58 -7.86 4.99
CA SER A 58 15.71 -7.22 4.29
C SER A 58 15.88 -7.68 2.85
N LYS A 59 15.36 -8.86 2.50
CA LYS A 59 15.45 -9.43 1.15
C LYS A 59 14.17 -9.26 0.33
N GLU A 60 13.26 -8.44 0.80
CA GLU A 60 11.94 -8.29 0.15
C GLU A 60 12.07 -7.88 -1.33
N ALA A 61 12.93 -6.91 -1.64
CA ALA A 61 13.15 -6.46 -3.02
C ALA A 61 13.62 -7.60 -3.93
N ASP A 62 14.60 -8.38 -3.46
CA ASP A 62 15.14 -9.50 -4.20
C ASP A 62 14.09 -10.60 -4.41
N LEU A 63 13.37 -10.95 -3.35
CA LEU A 63 12.30 -11.96 -3.41
C LEU A 63 11.18 -11.54 -4.35
N SER A 64 10.80 -10.27 -4.33
CA SER A 64 9.79 -9.73 -5.23
C SER A 64 10.27 -9.86 -6.68
N ASN A 65 11.47 -9.39 -6.97
CA ASN A 65 12.04 -9.44 -8.33
C ASN A 65 12.16 -10.86 -8.86
N ARG A 66 12.56 -11.80 -8.03
CA ARG A 66 12.67 -13.22 -8.43
C ARG A 66 11.31 -13.83 -8.79
N ASN A 67 10.22 -13.26 -8.29
CA ASN A 67 8.87 -13.72 -8.59
C ASN A 67 8.15 -12.84 -9.61
N GLY A 68 8.87 -11.98 -10.33
CA GLY A 68 8.30 -11.13 -11.37
C GLY A 68 7.48 -9.97 -10.83
N ILE A 69 7.69 -9.59 -9.57
CA ILE A 69 6.96 -8.50 -8.92
C ILE A 69 7.88 -7.29 -8.78
N GLU A 70 7.42 -6.13 -9.24
CA GLU A 70 8.14 -4.87 -9.01
C GLU A 70 8.06 -4.51 -7.53
N PHE A 71 9.19 -4.12 -6.96
CA PHE A 71 9.24 -3.68 -5.56
C PHE A 71 9.49 -2.18 -5.48
N VAL A 72 8.63 -1.48 -4.72
CA VAL A 72 8.79 -0.04 -4.47
C VAL A 72 8.83 0.20 -2.97
N SER A 73 9.85 0.90 -2.50
CA SER A 73 9.96 1.31 -1.10
C SER A 73 9.64 2.80 -0.99
N HIS A 74 8.67 3.13 -0.16
CA HIS A 74 8.30 4.52 0.15
C HIS A 74 8.14 4.65 1.66
N PRO A 75 9.26 4.77 2.42
CA PRO A 75 9.20 4.71 3.87
C PRO A 75 8.37 5.81 4.52
N ILE A 76 7.56 5.42 5.48
CA ILE A 76 6.82 6.34 6.35
C ILE A 76 7.09 5.89 7.78
N VAL A 77 7.36 6.83 8.68
CA VAL A 77 7.59 6.54 10.09
C VAL A 77 6.39 5.82 10.69
N ASP A 78 6.63 4.79 11.49
CA ASP A 78 5.55 4.00 12.11
C ASP A 78 4.59 4.92 12.88
N ARG A 79 3.29 4.70 12.67
CA ARG A 79 2.18 5.53 13.17
C ARG A 79 2.27 6.99 12.73
N GLY A 80 3.13 7.28 11.76
CA GLY A 80 3.40 8.64 11.29
C GLY A 80 2.62 9.04 10.05
N LEU A 81 3.06 10.16 9.50
CA LEU A 81 2.47 10.81 8.33
C LEU A 81 3.53 10.93 7.24
N PRO A 82 3.12 11.11 5.96
CA PRO A 82 4.09 11.41 4.91
C PRO A 82 4.91 12.65 5.23
N SER A 83 6.22 12.57 5.03
CA SER A 83 7.14 13.66 5.38
C SER A 83 7.19 14.80 4.36
N SER A 84 6.80 14.53 3.12
CA SER A 84 6.81 15.52 2.04
C SER A 84 5.53 15.41 1.22
N VAL A 85 4.70 16.43 1.25
CA VAL A 85 3.44 16.45 0.48
C VAL A 85 3.71 16.33 -1.02
N PRO A 86 4.62 17.12 -1.64
CA PRO A 86 4.87 16.98 -3.07
C PRO A 86 5.35 15.60 -3.49
N LYS A 87 6.30 15.02 -2.73
CA LYS A 87 6.81 13.68 -3.02
C LYS A 87 5.75 12.63 -2.87
N PHE A 88 4.95 12.73 -1.82
CA PHE A 88 3.87 11.79 -1.57
C PHE A 88 2.80 11.85 -2.68
N CYS A 89 2.37 13.04 -3.04
CA CYS A 89 1.37 13.22 -4.11
C CYS A 89 1.88 12.70 -5.46
N SER A 90 3.15 12.91 -5.77
CA SER A 90 3.77 12.37 -6.98
C SER A 90 3.80 10.84 -6.95
N PHE A 91 4.14 10.25 -5.82
CA PHE A 91 4.11 8.81 -5.61
C PHE A 91 2.70 8.24 -5.79
N ILE A 92 1.69 8.88 -5.21
CA ILE A 92 0.29 8.45 -5.34
C ILE A 92 -0.19 8.56 -6.79
N SER A 93 0.13 9.65 -7.47
CA SER A 93 -0.21 9.85 -8.87
C SER A 93 0.38 8.75 -9.76
N SER A 94 1.66 8.44 -9.57
CA SER A 94 2.36 7.38 -10.30
C SER A 94 1.76 6.00 -10.00
N THR A 95 1.46 5.73 -8.73
CA THR A 95 0.86 4.45 -8.31
C THR A 95 -0.52 4.28 -8.94
N HIS A 96 -1.34 5.32 -8.89
CA HIS A 96 -2.68 5.31 -9.51
C HIS A 96 -2.60 5.06 -11.01
N ALA A 97 -1.71 5.76 -11.72
CA ALA A 97 -1.55 5.60 -13.16
C ALA A 97 -1.14 4.17 -13.52
N GLY A 98 -0.25 3.56 -12.73
CA GLY A 98 0.18 2.17 -12.92
C GLY A 98 -0.98 1.20 -12.76
N ILE A 99 -1.78 1.35 -11.72
CA ILE A 99 -2.95 0.49 -11.49
C ILE A 99 -3.94 0.65 -12.65
N GLN A 100 -4.21 1.87 -13.05
CA GLN A 100 -5.14 2.16 -14.15
C GLN A 100 -4.71 1.48 -15.44
N SER A 101 -3.41 1.33 -15.67
CA SER A 101 -2.86 0.67 -16.86
C SER A 101 -2.73 -0.85 -16.73
N GLY A 102 -3.11 -1.43 -15.60
CA GLY A 102 -3.15 -2.89 -15.43
C GLY A 102 -2.17 -3.47 -14.42
N ILE A 103 -1.47 -2.64 -13.66
CA ILE A 103 -0.50 -3.11 -12.64
C ILE A 103 -1.24 -3.35 -11.33
N ASN A 104 -1.50 -4.61 -11.00
CA ASN A 104 -2.12 -4.98 -9.74
C ASN A 104 -1.14 -4.71 -8.60
N THR A 105 -1.52 -3.80 -7.70
CA THR A 105 -0.63 -3.27 -6.68
C THR A 105 -1.14 -3.58 -5.29
N VAL A 106 -0.26 -4.13 -4.44
CA VAL A 106 -0.55 -4.31 -3.02
C VAL A 106 0.37 -3.39 -2.21
N VAL A 107 -0.21 -2.76 -1.18
CA VAL A 107 0.50 -1.86 -0.27
C VAL A 107 0.55 -2.50 1.10
N HIS A 108 1.72 -2.52 1.73
CA HIS A 108 1.85 -2.97 3.10
C HIS A 108 2.69 -2.03 3.96
N CYS A 109 2.43 -2.08 5.25
CA CYS A 109 3.29 -1.55 6.28
C CYS A 109 3.57 -2.67 7.28
N ARG A 110 3.42 -2.46 8.57
CA ARG A 110 3.58 -3.55 9.53
C ARG A 110 2.25 -4.31 9.73
N ALA A 111 1.20 -3.61 10.16
CA ALA A 111 -0.11 -4.21 10.39
C ALA A 111 -1.05 -4.16 9.18
N GLY A 112 -0.73 -3.34 8.18
CA GLY A 112 -1.61 -3.14 7.04
C GLY A 112 -2.84 -2.32 7.38
N ILE A 113 -2.71 -1.33 8.25
CA ILE A 113 -3.82 -0.51 8.76
C ILE A 113 -3.50 0.98 8.66
N GLY A 114 -2.46 1.45 9.36
CA GLY A 114 -2.18 2.88 9.49
C GLY A 114 -1.56 3.48 8.24
N ARG A 115 -0.27 3.27 8.06
CA ARG A 115 0.48 3.83 6.92
C ARG A 115 -0.05 3.30 5.59
N ALA A 116 -0.31 2.00 5.52
CA ALA A 116 -0.92 1.40 4.33
C ALA A 116 -2.30 1.99 4.06
N GLY A 117 -3.08 2.25 5.12
CA GLY A 117 -4.37 2.90 5.00
C GLY A 117 -4.28 4.30 4.39
N ILE A 118 -3.29 5.11 4.81
CA ILE A 118 -3.05 6.43 4.22
C ILE A 118 -2.83 6.31 2.71
N VAL A 119 -1.94 5.42 2.30
CA VAL A 119 -1.58 5.27 0.88
C VAL A 119 -2.76 4.78 0.06
N VAL A 120 -3.43 3.72 0.52
CA VAL A 120 -4.56 3.14 -0.21
C VAL A 120 -5.71 4.13 -0.31
N ALA A 121 -6.07 4.82 0.78
CA ALA A 121 -7.11 5.84 0.75
C ALA A 121 -6.72 7.01 -0.18
N SER A 122 -5.44 7.40 -0.18
CA SER A 122 -4.95 8.48 -1.04
C SER A 122 -5.06 8.12 -2.52
N VAL A 123 -4.79 6.86 -2.90
CA VAL A 123 -5.00 6.40 -4.27
C VAL A 123 -6.48 6.49 -4.65
N LEU A 124 -7.37 6.12 -3.74
CA LEU A 124 -8.83 6.24 -3.97
C LEU A 124 -9.26 7.71 -4.10
N VAL A 125 -8.68 8.60 -3.31
CA VAL A 125 -8.93 10.05 -3.43
C VAL A 125 -8.47 10.54 -4.80
N ARG A 126 -7.29 10.13 -5.24
CA ARG A 126 -6.79 10.43 -6.58
C ARG A 126 -7.75 9.95 -7.67
N SER A 127 -8.41 8.82 -7.46
CA SER A 127 -9.36 8.27 -8.42
C SER A 127 -10.73 8.96 -8.40
N GLY A 128 -10.97 9.89 -7.46
CA GLY A 128 -12.17 10.71 -7.39
C GLY A 128 -13.04 10.54 -6.15
N MET A 129 -12.69 9.63 -5.24
CA MET A 129 -13.44 9.47 -3.99
C MET A 129 -13.08 10.58 -2.99
N ASP A 130 -14.01 10.92 -2.09
CA ASP A 130 -13.69 11.73 -0.93
C ASP A 130 -12.98 10.86 0.11
N ALA A 131 -12.18 11.50 0.98
CA ALA A 131 -11.32 10.78 1.93
C ALA A 131 -12.10 9.89 2.90
N GLU A 132 -13.19 10.39 3.48
CA GLU A 132 -13.96 9.61 4.44
C GLU A 132 -14.59 8.36 3.83
N PRO A 133 -15.32 8.44 2.68
CA PRO A 133 -15.77 7.24 1.98
C PRO A 133 -14.63 6.31 1.56
N ALA A 134 -13.46 6.86 1.20
CA ALA A 134 -12.29 6.05 0.85
C ALA A 134 -11.87 5.18 2.04
N PHE A 135 -11.71 5.78 3.22
CA PHE A 135 -11.35 5.03 4.42
C PHE A 135 -12.43 4.02 4.84
N GLU A 136 -13.70 4.35 4.65
CA GLU A 136 -14.80 3.42 4.91
C GLU A 136 -14.70 2.18 4.01
N LEU A 137 -14.40 2.38 2.72
CA LEU A 137 -14.22 1.27 1.78
C LEU A 137 -13.02 0.40 2.17
N VAL A 138 -11.88 1.03 2.50
CA VAL A 138 -10.69 0.30 2.92
C VAL A 138 -10.98 -0.51 4.18
N SER A 139 -11.66 0.08 5.16
CA SER A 139 -12.04 -0.60 6.41
C SER A 139 -12.93 -1.80 6.15
N GLU A 140 -13.92 -1.64 5.27
CA GLU A 140 -14.82 -2.73 4.89
C GLU A 140 -14.05 -3.89 4.26
N LYS A 141 -13.19 -3.61 3.29
CA LYS A 141 -12.44 -4.65 2.57
C LYS A 141 -11.35 -5.29 3.44
N ARG A 142 -10.70 -4.51 4.27
CA ARG A 142 -9.66 -5.00 5.19
C ARG A 142 -10.23 -5.79 6.36
N GLY A 143 -11.47 -5.50 6.75
CA GLY A 143 -12.14 -6.18 7.87
C GLY A 143 -11.82 -5.60 9.23
N VAL A 144 -11.13 -4.46 9.30
CA VAL A 144 -10.82 -3.73 10.53
C VAL A 144 -10.90 -2.24 10.26
N SER A 145 -11.02 -1.44 11.31
CA SER A 145 -11.05 0.02 11.16
C SER A 145 -9.70 0.55 10.67
N VAL A 146 -9.71 1.36 9.61
CA VAL A 146 -8.54 1.98 8.98
C VAL A 146 -8.80 3.49 8.91
N PRO A 147 -7.85 4.37 9.20
CA PRO A 147 -6.46 4.09 9.59
C PRO A 147 -6.31 3.83 11.10
N ASP A 148 -5.05 3.80 11.57
CA ASP A 148 -4.70 3.53 12.95
C ASP A 148 -5.00 4.72 13.88
N THR A 149 -4.83 5.94 13.37
CA THR A 149 -4.98 7.17 14.18
C THR A 149 -5.87 8.18 13.47
N GLU A 150 -6.49 9.06 14.29
CA GLU A 150 -7.31 10.16 13.78
C GLU A 150 -6.45 11.18 13.01
N GLU A 151 -5.20 11.39 13.41
CA GLU A 151 -4.25 12.23 12.69
C GLU A 151 -4.04 11.76 11.26
N GLN A 152 -3.91 10.45 11.06
CA GLN A 152 -3.75 9.85 9.72
C GLN A 152 -4.98 10.10 8.84
N LEU A 153 -6.17 9.94 9.40
CA LEU A 153 -7.43 10.25 8.71
C LEU A 153 -7.46 11.74 8.31
N ASN A 154 -7.21 12.61 9.28
CA ASN A 154 -7.28 14.04 9.08
C ASN A 154 -6.25 14.54 8.07
N TRP A 155 -5.09 13.89 7.99
CA TRP A 155 -4.06 14.25 7.03
C TRP A 155 -4.57 14.08 5.59
N VAL A 156 -5.21 12.95 5.29
CA VAL A 156 -5.76 12.68 3.95
C VAL A 156 -6.90 13.65 3.64
N VAL A 157 -7.79 13.88 4.61
CA VAL A 157 -8.88 14.86 4.45
C VAL A 157 -8.33 16.24 4.08
N ALA A 158 -7.29 16.68 4.78
CA ALA A 158 -6.68 18.00 4.54
C ALA A 158 -5.96 18.11 3.19
N HIS A 159 -5.53 17.00 2.60
CA HIS A 159 -4.73 17.00 1.38
C HIS A 159 -5.47 16.46 0.14
N GLN A 160 -6.78 16.34 0.19
CA GLN A 160 -7.58 15.82 -0.93
C GLN A 160 -7.33 16.57 -2.23
N LYS A 161 -7.29 17.90 -2.17
CA LYS A 161 -7.07 18.72 -3.36
C LYS A 161 -5.69 18.44 -3.98
N ALA A 162 -4.66 18.44 -3.15
CA ALA A 162 -3.30 18.16 -3.63
C ALA A 162 -3.18 16.77 -4.26
N LEU A 163 -3.82 15.78 -3.67
CA LEU A 163 -3.81 14.40 -4.17
C LEU A 163 -4.49 14.28 -5.54
N ARG A 164 -5.59 15.03 -5.75
CA ARG A 164 -6.33 15.01 -7.01
C ARG A 164 -5.63 15.77 -8.12
N GLU A 165 -4.90 16.82 -7.79
CA GLU A 165 -4.27 17.73 -8.77
C GLU A 165 -2.83 17.35 -9.11
N ALA A 166 -2.21 16.41 -8.42
CA ALA A 166 -0.83 16.00 -8.66
C ALA A 166 -0.65 15.40 -10.06
N THR A 167 0.47 15.74 -10.71
CA THR A 167 0.81 15.26 -12.06
C THR A 167 1.97 14.27 -12.04
#